data_74a0a7143da66df71dcbf52293f38e3e
#
_entry.id   74a0a7143da66df71dcbf52293f38e3e
#
_cell.length_a   1.000
_cell.length_b   1.000
_cell.length_c   1.000
_cell.angle_alpha   90.00
_cell.angle_beta   90.00
_cell.angle_gamma   90.00
#
_symmetry.space_group_name_H-M   'P 1'
#
loop_
_entity.id
_entity.type
_entity.pdbx_description
1 polymer ?
#
loop_
_entity_poly.entity_id
_entity_poly.type
_entity_poly.pdbx_seq_one_letter_code
_entity_poly.pdbx_strand_id
1 'polypeptide(L)'
;MKPFELAPLPYAYDYLEPVIDAETMKLHHDKHHQAYVNNLNAAIAKYPDLPYGCVDCILGDIANVPEDIRQAVINNGGGHKNHTMFWDIMTKPDTSKLQGPLKEAIDAELGGYDAFVESFSTAAATRFGSGWAWLVVNQDGKLEVTSSANQDNPLLEGKKAILCLDVWEHAYYLHYQNRRPDYIKEFFRVINWDKVSENYEKALKPH
;
A
#
# COMPACT_ATOMS: atom_id res chain seq x y z
N MET A 1 -14.08 16.60 12.57
CA MET A 1 -13.55 15.32 12.07
C MET A 1 -12.82 14.57 13.19
N LYS A 2 -13.11 13.28 13.37
CA LYS A 2 -12.51 12.48 14.42
C LYS A 2 -11.07 12.12 14.08
N PRO A 3 -10.11 12.15 15.04
CA PRO A 3 -8.73 11.75 14.79
C PRO A 3 -8.60 10.30 14.32
N PHE A 4 -7.63 10.05 13.47
CA PHE A 4 -7.27 8.68 13.06
C PHE A 4 -6.39 8.03 14.12
N GLU A 5 -6.40 6.71 14.16
CA GLU A 5 -5.61 5.91 15.10
C GLU A 5 -4.81 4.85 14.34
N LEU A 6 -3.64 4.51 14.86
CA LEU A 6 -2.84 3.40 14.37
C LEU A 6 -3.40 2.10 14.91
N ALA A 7 -3.88 1.22 14.03
CA ALA A 7 -4.29 -0.12 14.42
C ALA A 7 -3.07 -0.98 14.76
N PRO A 8 -3.18 -1.94 15.71
CA PRO A 8 -2.10 -2.91 15.93
C PRO A 8 -1.82 -3.73 14.68
N LEU A 9 -0.58 -4.24 14.54
CA LEU A 9 -0.28 -5.22 13.50
C LEU A 9 -1.21 -6.43 13.66
N PRO A 10 -1.70 -7.01 12.55
CA PRO A 10 -2.58 -8.19 12.63
C PRO A 10 -1.85 -9.49 12.97
N TYR A 11 -0.53 -9.43 13.19
CA TYR A 11 0.33 -10.58 13.49
C TYR A 11 1.56 -10.14 14.29
N ALA A 12 2.34 -11.10 14.78
CA ALA A 12 3.58 -10.83 15.52
C ALA A 12 4.65 -10.20 14.62
N TYR A 13 5.56 -9.42 15.19
CA TYR A 13 6.62 -8.75 14.43
C TYR A 13 7.48 -9.70 13.59
N ASP A 14 7.68 -10.93 14.03
CA ASP A 14 8.50 -11.96 13.35
C ASP A 14 7.71 -12.83 12.36
N TYR A 15 6.43 -12.57 12.18
CA TYR A 15 5.53 -13.43 11.39
C TYR A 15 5.94 -13.55 9.92
N LEU A 16 6.57 -12.53 9.38
CA LEU A 16 6.99 -12.47 7.97
C LEU A 16 8.43 -12.93 7.75
N GLU A 17 9.14 -13.32 8.83
CA GLU A 17 10.52 -13.82 8.67
C GLU A 17 10.55 -15.13 7.88
N PRO A 18 11.59 -15.35 7.08
CA PRO A 18 12.81 -14.56 6.89
C PRO A 18 12.70 -13.45 5.84
N VAL A 19 11.54 -13.19 5.29
CA VAL A 19 11.36 -12.20 4.20
C VAL A 19 11.51 -10.77 4.71
N ILE A 20 10.83 -10.44 5.80
CA ILE A 20 10.97 -9.14 6.48
C ILE A 20 11.26 -9.42 7.95
N ASP A 21 12.36 -8.87 8.45
CA ASP A 21 12.81 -9.08 9.83
C ASP A 21 11.96 -8.35 10.86
N ALA A 22 11.93 -8.89 12.08
CA ALA A 22 11.12 -8.35 13.18
C ALA A 22 11.50 -6.90 13.53
N GLU A 23 12.78 -6.55 13.48
CA GLU A 23 13.24 -5.18 13.79
C GLU A 23 12.68 -4.17 12.77
N THR A 24 12.72 -4.51 11.48
CA THR A 24 12.12 -3.69 10.42
C THR A 24 10.63 -3.52 10.67
N MET A 25 9.89 -4.60 10.96
CA MET A 25 8.46 -4.54 11.21
C MET A 25 8.13 -3.64 12.39
N LYS A 26 8.88 -3.74 13.47
CA LYS A 26 8.67 -2.93 14.67
C LYS A 26 8.88 -1.43 14.39
N LEU A 27 9.99 -1.08 13.74
CA LEU A 27 10.27 0.30 13.38
C LEU A 27 9.26 0.85 12.36
N HIS A 28 8.99 0.06 11.35
CA HIS A 28 8.12 0.45 10.24
C HIS A 28 6.70 0.74 10.71
N HIS A 29 6.13 -0.15 11.55
CA HIS A 29 4.79 0.03 12.10
C HIS A 29 4.78 1.06 13.25
N ASP A 30 5.58 0.84 14.29
CA ASP A 30 5.47 1.60 15.54
C ASP A 30 6.01 3.03 15.44
N LYS A 31 6.95 3.29 14.53
CA LYS A 31 7.58 4.60 14.35
C LYS A 31 7.14 5.30 13.07
N HIS A 32 7.37 4.70 11.91
CA HIS A 32 7.04 5.35 10.63
C HIS A 32 5.53 5.51 10.42
N HIS A 33 4.77 4.45 10.55
CA HIS A 33 3.31 4.52 10.40
C HIS A 33 2.68 5.44 11.45
N GLN A 34 3.11 5.33 12.71
CA GLN A 34 2.61 6.21 13.78
C GLN A 34 2.88 7.69 13.48
N ALA A 35 4.04 8.02 12.90
CA ALA A 35 4.35 9.40 12.53
C ALA A 35 3.39 9.93 11.46
N TYR A 36 3.05 9.12 10.46
CA TYR A 36 2.06 9.52 9.45
C TYR A 36 0.69 9.79 10.07
N VAL A 37 0.24 8.93 11.00
CA VAL A 37 -1.02 9.13 11.71
C VAL A 37 -0.99 10.43 12.52
N ASN A 38 0.07 10.67 13.27
CA ASN A 38 0.23 11.87 14.09
C ASN A 38 0.21 13.14 13.23
N ASN A 39 0.96 13.13 12.13
CA ASN A 39 1.05 14.28 11.24
C ASN A 39 -0.25 14.55 10.47
N LEU A 40 -0.96 13.49 10.06
CA LEU A 40 -2.27 13.62 9.46
C LEU A 40 -3.25 14.27 10.44
N ASN A 41 -3.29 13.80 11.67
CA ASN A 41 -4.15 14.35 12.73
C ASN A 41 -3.83 15.82 13.00
N ALA A 42 -2.56 16.19 13.01
CA ALA A 42 -2.15 17.60 13.19
C ALA A 42 -2.65 18.48 12.05
N ALA A 43 -2.61 17.99 10.81
CA ALA A 43 -3.10 18.74 9.65
C ALA A 43 -4.62 18.93 9.70
N ILE A 44 -5.39 17.87 9.93
CA ILE A 44 -6.86 17.94 9.95
C ILE A 44 -7.39 18.70 11.16
N ALA A 45 -6.63 18.78 12.25
CA ALA A 45 -7.04 19.54 13.46
C ALA A 45 -7.20 21.04 13.18
N LYS A 46 -6.59 21.56 12.13
CA LYS A 46 -6.75 22.96 11.68
C LYS A 46 -8.15 23.23 11.10
N TYR A 47 -8.86 22.18 10.69
CA TYR A 47 -10.18 22.28 10.07
C TYR A 47 -11.12 21.22 10.68
N PRO A 48 -11.59 21.43 11.91
CA PRO A 48 -12.38 20.42 12.63
C PRO A 48 -13.73 20.07 11.98
N ASP A 49 -14.22 20.92 11.08
CA ASP A 49 -15.51 20.75 10.40
C ASP A 49 -15.40 20.02 9.05
N LEU A 50 -14.22 19.49 8.69
CA LEU A 50 -14.09 18.71 7.46
C LEU A 50 -15.04 17.50 7.48
N PRO A 51 -15.76 17.26 6.36
CA PRO A 51 -16.86 16.28 6.33
C PRO A 51 -16.43 14.84 6.08
N TYR A 52 -15.15 14.50 6.27
CA TYR A 52 -14.62 13.19 5.92
C TYR A 52 -14.62 12.23 7.11
N GLY A 53 -15.19 11.04 6.92
CA GLY A 53 -15.23 9.99 7.94
C GLY A 53 -14.14 8.91 7.78
N CYS A 54 -13.36 8.95 6.70
CA CYS A 54 -12.32 7.94 6.44
C CYS A 54 -11.17 8.54 5.63
N VAL A 55 -10.00 7.87 5.69
CA VAL A 55 -8.81 8.34 4.95
C VAL A 55 -9.02 8.24 3.43
N ASP A 56 -9.72 7.20 2.96
CA ASP A 56 -10.05 7.07 1.53
C ASP A 56 -10.96 8.21 1.07
N CYS A 57 -11.89 8.62 1.93
CA CYS A 57 -12.81 9.71 1.65
C CYS A 57 -12.05 11.03 1.39
N ILE A 58 -11.08 11.35 2.25
CA ILE A 58 -10.32 12.59 2.11
C ILE A 58 -9.35 12.54 0.93
N LEU A 59 -8.69 11.41 0.70
CA LEU A 59 -7.77 11.26 -0.43
C LEU A 59 -8.50 11.25 -1.78
N GLY A 60 -9.69 10.64 -1.83
CA GLY A 60 -10.52 10.61 -3.04
C GLY A 60 -11.14 11.95 -3.40
N ASP A 61 -11.18 12.88 -2.46
CA ASP A 61 -11.75 14.24 -2.65
C ASP A 61 -10.70 15.34 -2.39
N ILE A 62 -9.45 15.03 -2.69
CA ILE A 62 -8.30 15.86 -2.32
C ILE A 62 -8.39 17.29 -2.86
N ALA A 63 -9.02 17.48 -4.02
CA ALA A 63 -9.18 18.80 -4.62
C ALA A 63 -10.01 19.76 -3.74
N ASN A 64 -10.89 19.22 -2.90
CA ASN A 64 -11.74 19.98 -1.99
C ASN A 64 -11.16 20.13 -0.58
N VAL A 65 -10.01 19.55 -0.32
CA VAL A 65 -9.27 19.77 0.94
C VAL A 65 -8.63 21.15 0.91
N PRO A 66 -8.70 21.93 2.01
CA PRO A 66 -8.08 23.27 2.05
C PRO A 66 -6.63 23.25 1.56
N GLU A 67 -6.28 24.22 0.73
CA GLU A 67 -5.01 24.27 0.02
C GLU A 67 -3.80 24.26 0.97
N ASP A 68 -3.89 24.94 2.09
CA ASP A 68 -2.78 25.06 3.05
C ASP A 68 -2.41 23.77 3.77
N ILE A 69 -3.35 22.79 3.85
CA ILE A 69 -3.07 21.46 4.43
C ILE A 69 -3.05 20.35 3.37
N ARG A 70 -3.38 20.63 2.12
CA ARG A 70 -3.58 19.60 1.09
C ARG A 70 -2.36 18.72 0.90
N GLN A 71 -1.17 19.28 0.79
CA GLN A 71 0.06 18.50 0.61
C GLN A 71 0.37 17.65 1.84
N ALA A 72 0.15 18.18 3.05
CA ALA A 72 0.31 17.42 4.28
C ALA A 72 -0.66 16.23 4.35
N VAL A 73 -1.90 16.41 3.88
CA VAL A 73 -2.88 15.33 3.79
C VAL A 73 -2.48 14.30 2.74
N ILE A 74 -1.98 14.70 1.58
CA ILE A 74 -1.46 13.78 0.56
C ILE A 74 -0.33 12.93 1.14
N ASN A 75 0.65 13.56 1.78
CA ASN A 75 1.82 12.87 2.31
C ASN A 75 1.47 11.95 3.49
N ASN A 76 0.74 12.45 4.45
CA ASN A 76 0.50 11.75 5.71
C ASN A 76 -0.77 10.90 5.67
N GLY A 77 -1.80 11.34 4.98
CA GLY A 77 -2.98 10.52 4.67
C GLY A 77 -2.62 9.36 3.76
N GLY A 78 -1.83 9.63 2.71
CA GLY A 78 -1.26 8.59 1.86
C GLY A 78 -0.41 7.62 2.66
N GLY A 79 0.50 8.13 3.49
CA GLY A 79 1.34 7.30 4.36
C GLY A 79 0.53 6.39 5.26
N HIS A 80 -0.48 6.93 5.93
CA HIS A 80 -1.37 6.14 6.78
C HIS A 80 -2.12 5.06 5.99
N LYS A 81 -2.73 5.42 4.88
CA LYS A 81 -3.48 4.48 4.03
C LYS A 81 -2.57 3.39 3.46
N ASN A 82 -1.42 3.78 2.91
CA ASN A 82 -0.50 2.86 2.25
C ASN A 82 0.03 1.80 3.21
N HIS A 83 0.41 2.21 4.43
CA HIS A 83 0.92 1.27 5.44
C HIS A 83 -0.16 0.38 6.00
N THR A 84 -1.38 0.90 6.21
CA THR A 84 -2.52 0.06 6.63
C THR A 84 -2.75 -1.08 5.65
N MET A 85 -2.77 -0.79 4.35
CA MET A 85 -2.90 -1.81 3.32
C MET A 85 -1.71 -2.77 3.31
N PHE A 86 -0.49 -2.24 3.44
CA PHE A 86 0.74 -3.05 3.40
C PHE A 86 0.75 -4.16 4.46
N TRP A 87 0.35 -3.83 5.69
CA TRP A 87 0.25 -4.85 6.74
C TRP A 87 -0.78 -5.92 6.40
N ASP A 88 -1.95 -5.52 5.89
CA ASP A 88 -3.07 -6.42 5.63
C ASP A 88 -2.83 -7.36 4.44
N ILE A 89 -2.05 -6.94 3.44
CA ILE A 89 -1.81 -7.76 2.24
C ILE A 89 -0.65 -8.74 2.40
N MET A 90 -0.05 -8.84 3.57
CA MET A 90 1.04 -9.76 3.84
C MET A 90 0.63 -10.83 4.85
N THR A 91 1.23 -12.02 4.72
CA THR A 91 1.00 -13.15 5.60
C THR A 91 2.28 -13.99 5.71
N LYS A 92 2.25 -15.03 6.55
CA LYS A 92 3.36 -15.94 6.73
C LYS A 92 3.89 -16.45 5.38
N PRO A 93 5.24 -16.51 5.19
CA PRO A 93 5.81 -16.93 3.92
C PRO A 93 5.30 -18.27 3.44
N ASP A 94 5.03 -18.36 2.14
CA ASP A 94 4.71 -19.59 1.41
C ASP A 94 3.42 -20.28 1.89
N THR A 95 2.46 -19.52 2.46
CA THR A 95 1.19 -20.06 2.97
C THR A 95 -0.05 -19.63 2.19
N SER A 96 0.08 -18.74 1.21
CA SER A 96 -1.04 -18.21 0.45
C SER A 96 -0.90 -18.54 -1.04
N LYS A 97 -2.03 -18.72 -1.71
CA LYS A 97 -2.07 -19.11 -3.12
C LYS A 97 -3.04 -18.22 -3.90
N LEU A 98 -2.58 -17.74 -5.06
CA LEU A 98 -3.43 -17.02 -6.00
C LEU A 98 -4.41 -17.99 -6.66
N GLN A 99 -5.71 -17.69 -6.58
CA GLN A 99 -6.76 -18.51 -7.17
C GLN A 99 -8.04 -17.69 -7.38
N GLY A 100 -9.02 -18.28 -8.05
CA GLY A 100 -10.34 -17.68 -8.25
C GLY A 100 -10.36 -16.50 -9.22
N PRO A 101 -11.34 -15.58 -9.09
CA PRO A 101 -11.54 -14.48 -10.04
C PRO A 101 -10.34 -13.58 -10.25
N LEU A 102 -9.55 -13.31 -9.19
CA LEU A 102 -8.34 -12.49 -9.35
C LEU A 102 -7.31 -13.19 -10.22
N LYS A 103 -7.11 -14.51 -10.04
CA LYS A 103 -6.21 -15.28 -10.89
C LYS A 103 -6.67 -15.22 -12.35
N GLU A 104 -7.95 -15.39 -12.60
CA GLU A 104 -8.52 -15.30 -13.96
C GLU A 104 -8.29 -13.92 -14.57
N ALA A 105 -8.46 -12.85 -13.79
CA ALA A 105 -8.21 -11.49 -14.25
C ALA A 105 -6.73 -11.24 -14.55
N ILE A 106 -5.84 -11.74 -13.73
CA ILE A 106 -4.38 -11.63 -13.96
C ILE A 106 -4.02 -12.37 -15.26
N ASP A 107 -4.57 -13.55 -15.47
CA ASP A 107 -4.33 -14.32 -16.70
C ASP A 107 -4.85 -13.57 -17.93
N ALA A 108 -6.06 -13.04 -17.87
CA ALA A 108 -6.70 -12.39 -19.02
C ALA A 108 -6.17 -10.97 -19.30
N GLU A 109 -5.87 -10.20 -18.27
CA GLU A 109 -5.59 -8.76 -18.39
C GLU A 109 -4.11 -8.42 -18.30
N LEU A 110 -3.30 -9.25 -17.64
CA LEU A 110 -1.86 -9.00 -17.43
C LEU A 110 -0.95 -10.04 -18.10
N GLY A 111 -1.53 -11.03 -18.79
CA GLY A 111 -0.75 -12.05 -19.47
C GLY A 111 -0.30 -13.23 -18.61
N GLY A 112 -0.86 -13.37 -17.41
CA GLY A 112 -0.56 -14.46 -16.48
C GLY A 112 0.29 -14.04 -15.30
N TYR A 113 0.49 -14.98 -14.38
CA TYR A 113 1.23 -14.73 -13.13
C TYR A 113 2.67 -14.30 -13.37
N ASP A 114 3.40 -15.01 -14.26
CA ASP A 114 4.80 -14.68 -14.50
C ASP A 114 4.97 -13.30 -15.14
N ALA A 115 4.07 -12.93 -16.04
CA ALA A 115 4.05 -11.59 -16.64
C ALA A 115 3.73 -10.52 -15.59
N PHE A 116 2.79 -10.80 -14.69
CA PHE A 116 2.50 -9.91 -13.56
C PHE A 116 3.72 -9.74 -12.66
N VAL A 117 4.38 -10.82 -12.25
CA VAL A 117 5.59 -10.76 -11.40
C VAL A 117 6.67 -9.92 -12.06
N GLU A 118 6.90 -10.11 -13.36
CA GLU A 118 7.89 -9.33 -14.12
C GLU A 118 7.54 -7.84 -14.12
N SER A 119 6.31 -7.48 -14.49
CA SER A 119 5.91 -6.08 -14.57
C SER A 119 5.88 -5.40 -13.21
N PHE A 120 5.39 -6.07 -12.17
CA PHE A 120 5.38 -5.56 -10.80
C PHE A 120 6.81 -5.37 -10.27
N SER A 121 7.68 -6.36 -10.49
CA SER A 121 9.09 -6.29 -10.09
C SER A 121 9.81 -5.14 -10.79
N THR A 122 9.54 -4.93 -12.07
CA THR A 122 10.12 -3.81 -12.85
C THR A 122 9.64 -2.47 -12.29
N ALA A 123 8.34 -2.33 -12.02
CA ALA A 123 7.79 -1.10 -11.44
C ALA A 123 8.43 -0.78 -10.09
N ALA A 124 8.62 -1.79 -9.24
CA ALA A 124 9.26 -1.64 -7.93
C ALA A 124 10.75 -1.29 -8.04
N ALA A 125 11.47 -1.98 -8.91
CA ALA A 125 12.93 -1.80 -9.09
C ALA A 125 13.28 -0.46 -9.74
N THR A 126 12.45 0.00 -10.68
CA THR A 126 12.72 1.24 -11.44
C THR A 126 12.13 2.49 -10.79
N ARG A 127 11.37 2.36 -9.70
CA ARG A 127 10.93 3.54 -8.95
C ARG A 127 12.15 4.23 -8.35
N PHE A 128 12.55 5.34 -8.95
CA PHE A 128 13.69 6.13 -8.48
C PHE A 128 13.35 6.78 -7.13
N GLY A 129 14.24 6.61 -6.15
CA GLY A 129 14.04 7.17 -4.81
C GLY A 129 12.99 6.41 -4.00
N SER A 130 12.31 7.14 -3.14
CA SER A 130 11.25 6.61 -2.26
C SER A 130 9.93 6.52 -2.99
N GLY A 131 9.20 5.45 -2.77
CA GLY A 131 7.90 5.26 -3.38
C GLY A 131 7.33 3.87 -3.16
N TRP A 132 6.36 3.52 -3.99
CA TRP A 132 5.57 2.28 -3.89
C TRP A 132 5.32 1.69 -5.26
N ALA A 133 5.27 0.36 -5.35
CA ALA A 133 4.72 -0.35 -6.49
C ALA A 133 3.30 -0.81 -6.16
N TRP A 134 2.42 -0.83 -7.17
CA TRP A 134 0.99 -1.07 -7.00
C TRP A 134 0.45 -2.02 -8.05
N LEU A 135 -0.49 -2.88 -7.62
CA LEU A 135 -1.48 -3.48 -8.50
C LEU A 135 -2.80 -2.77 -8.20
N VAL A 136 -3.39 -2.19 -9.23
CA VAL A 136 -4.62 -1.39 -9.09
C VAL A 136 -5.73 -1.89 -10.02
N VAL A 137 -6.97 -1.54 -9.67
CA VAL A 137 -8.10 -1.58 -10.60
C VAL A 137 -8.29 -0.15 -11.10
N ASN A 138 -8.17 0.05 -12.40
CA ASN A 138 -8.30 1.37 -13.01
C ASN A 138 -9.77 1.77 -13.22
N GLN A 139 -10.00 2.94 -13.82
CA GLN A 139 -11.35 3.48 -14.03
C GLN A 139 -12.19 2.64 -15.00
N ASP A 140 -11.55 1.83 -15.84
CA ASP A 140 -12.23 0.90 -16.76
C ASP A 140 -12.53 -0.47 -16.12
N GLY A 141 -12.23 -0.63 -14.83
CA GLY A 141 -12.42 -1.89 -14.12
C GLY A 141 -11.36 -2.93 -14.44
N LYS A 142 -10.23 -2.54 -15.04
CA LYS A 142 -9.15 -3.42 -15.45
C LYS A 142 -7.96 -3.34 -14.50
N LEU A 143 -7.23 -4.45 -14.38
CA LEU A 143 -6.00 -4.49 -13.63
C LEU A 143 -4.88 -3.72 -14.34
N GLU A 144 -4.08 -3.02 -13.54
CA GLU A 144 -2.93 -2.25 -14.02
C GLU A 144 -1.82 -2.28 -12.98
N VAL A 145 -0.57 -2.47 -13.42
CA VAL A 145 0.61 -2.34 -12.58
C VAL A 145 1.17 -0.93 -12.75
N THR A 146 1.41 -0.26 -11.62
CA THR A 146 1.93 1.11 -11.63
C THR A 146 2.87 1.35 -10.44
N SER A 147 3.48 2.51 -10.38
CA SER A 147 4.26 2.95 -9.23
C SER A 147 4.02 4.42 -8.95
N SER A 148 4.29 4.85 -7.73
CA SER A 148 4.17 6.24 -7.34
C SER A 148 5.35 6.68 -6.48
N ALA A 149 5.63 7.99 -6.47
CA ALA A 149 6.66 8.58 -5.64
C ALA A 149 6.11 8.84 -4.22
N ASN A 150 7.03 8.84 -3.25
CA ASN A 150 6.74 9.23 -1.87
C ASN A 150 5.60 8.41 -1.27
N GLN A 151 4.52 9.05 -0.81
CA GLN A 151 3.34 8.39 -0.27
C GLN A 151 2.09 8.60 -1.12
N ASP A 152 2.27 8.99 -2.38
CA ASP A 152 1.14 9.22 -3.27
C ASP A 152 0.35 7.92 -3.48
N ASN A 153 -0.93 7.96 -3.13
CA ASN A 153 -1.82 6.80 -3.26
C ASN A 153 -2.55 6.85 -4.61
N PRO A 154 -2.79 5.72 -5.25
CA PRO A 154 -3.54 5.66 -6.53
C PRO A 154 -4.92 6.31 -6.51
N LEU A 155 -5.56 6.49 -5.34
CA LEU A 155 -6.82 7.23 -5.22
C LEU A 155 -6.73 8.66 -5.74
N LEU A 156 -5.54 9.27 -5.71
CA LEU A 156 -5.32 10.60 -6.27
C LEU A 156 -5.57 10.66 -7.78
N GLU A 157 -5.45 9.52 -8.46
CA GLU A 157 -5.70 9.37 -9.90
C GLU A 157 -7.00 8.61 -10.20
N GLY A 158 -7.85 8.40 -9.20
CA GLY A 158 -9.11 7.68 -9.35
C GLY A 158 -8.95 6.17 -9.52
N LYS A 159 -7.82 5.61 -9.14
CA LYS A 159 -7.54 4.16 -9.20
C LYS A 159 -7.59 3.56 -7.81
N LYS A 160 -7.98 2.29 -7.73
CA LYS A 160 -8.11 1.59 -6.45
C LYS A 160 -7.02 0.52 -6.32
N ALA A 161 -6.15 0.69 -5.34
CA ALA A 161 -5.08 -0.27 -5.06
C ALA A 161 -5.64 -1.56 -4.45
N ILE A 162 -5.10 -2.70 -4.86
CA ILE A 162 -5.42 -4.00 -4.27
C ILE A 162 -4.20 -4.70 -3.68
N LEU A 163 -3.00 -4.35 -4.16
CA LEU A 163 -1.72 -4.87 -3.69
C LEU A 163 -0.68 -3.75 -3.74
N CYS A 164 0.22 -3.72 -2.78
CA CYS A 164 1.26 -2.71 -2.73
C CYS A 164 2.57 -3.27 -2.18
N LEU A 165 3.67 -2.63 -2.57
CA LEU A 165 5.01 -2.89 -2.03
C LEU A 165 5.69 -1.56 -1.73
N ASP A 166 6.08 -1.36 -0.48
CA ASP A 166 6.87 -0.22 -0.04
C ASP A 166 8.31 -0.39 -0.51
N VAL A 167 8.81 0.54 -1.32
CA VAL A 167 10.21 0.53 -1.79
C VAL A 167 11.01 1.70 -1.24
N TRP A 168 10.53 2.35 -0.20
CA TRP A 168 11.36 3.22 0.64
C TRP A 168 12.48 2.39 1.26
N GLU A 169 13.67 2.94 1.39
CA GLU A 169 14.80 2.20 1.96
C GLU A 169 14.52 1.70 3.39
N HIS A 170 13.79 2.47 4.20
CA HIS A 170 13.45 2.04 5.56
C HIS A 170 12.63 0.73 5.61
N ALA A 171 11.98 0.37 4.51
CA ALA A 171 11.19 -0.87 4.44
C ALA A 171 12.04 -2.13 4.33
N TYR A 172 13.30 -2.01 3.85
CA TYR A 172 14.13 -3.18 3.57
C TYR A 172 15.60 -3.06 3.98
N TYR A 173 16.08 -1.88 4.37
CA TYR A 173 17.52 -1.64 4.52
C TYR A 173 18.16 -2.49 5.63
N LEU A 174 17.51 -2.73 6.75
CA LEU A 174 18.09 -3.49 7.86
C LEU A 174 18.43 -4.94 7.46
N HIS A 175 17.63 -5.54 6.59
CA HIS A 175 17.82 -6.93 6.17
C HIS A 175 18.54 -7.06 4.83
N TYR A 176 18.20 -6.21 3.87
CA TYR A 176 18.70 -6.29 2.49
C TYR A 176 19.74 -5.23 2.13
N GLN A 177 19.96 -4.24 2.98
CA GLN A 177 20.80 -3.06 2.71
C GLN A 177 20.35 -2.42 1.38
N ASN A 178 21.27 -2.22 0.43
CA ASN A 178 20.94 -1.62 -0.87
C ASN A 178 20.33 -2.61 -1.88
N ARG A 179 20.14 -3.86 -1.49
CA ARG A 179 19.71 -4.91 -2.42
C ARG A 179 18.18 -4.93 -2.60
N ARG A 180 17.63 -3.84 -3.15
CA ARG A 180 16.19 -3.77 -3.43
C ARG A 180 15.69 -4.94 -4.28
N PRO A 181 16.40 -5.40 -5.34
CA PRO A 181 15.92 -6.55 -6.12
C PRO A 181 15.71 -7.83 -5.32
N ASP A 182 16.55 -8.10 -4.32
CA ASP A 182 16.40 -9.27 -3.46
C ASP A 182 15.15 -9.15 -2.58
N TYR A 183 14.90 -7.97 -2.02
CA TYR A 183 13.68 -7.67 -1.27
C TYR A 183 12.43 -7.85 -2.13
N ILE A 184 12.42 -7.32 -3.35
CA ILE A 184 11.30 -7.46 -4.28
C ILE A 184 11.03 -8.93 -4.59
N LYS A 185 12.07 -9.70 -4.88
CA LYS A 185 11.95 -11.13 -5.18
C LYS A 185 11.32 -11.91 -4.03
N GLU A 186 11.77 -11.65 -2.82
CA GLU A 186 11.27 -12.33 -1.62
C GLU A 186 9.85 -11.91 -1.23
N PHE A 187 9.43 -10.68 -1.57
CA PHE A 187 8.11 -10.17 -1.23
C PHE A 187 6.96 -11.08 -1.69
N PHE A 188 7.07 -11.67 -2.87
CA PHE A 188 5.99 -12.51 -3.42
C PHE A 188 5.66 -13.70 -2.52
N ARG A 189 6.59 -14.13 -1.67
CA ARG A 189 6.37 -15.22 -0.72
C ARG A 189 5.44 -14.85 0.44
N VAL A 190 5.29 -13.58 0.75
CA VAL A 190 4.47 -13.11 1.87
C VAL A 190 3.15 -12.49 1.45
N ILE A 191 2.83 -12.48 0.15
CA ILE A 191 1.56 -11.92 -0.32
C ILE A 191 0.40 -12.76 0.21
N ASN A 192 -0.57 -12.11 0.83
CA ASN A 192 -1.83 -12.70 1.25
C ASN A 192 -2.83 -12.59 0.10
N TRP A 193 -2.85 -13.60 -0.76
CA TRP A 193 -3.69 -13.59 -1.96
C TRP A 193 -5.19 -13.59 -1.66
N ASP A 194 -5.61 -14.14 -0.52
CA ASP A 194 -7.01 -14.07 -0.09
C ASP A 194 -7.41 -12.62 0.19
N LYS A 195 -6.55 -11.87 0.87
CA LYS A 195 -6.79 -10.44 1.14
C LYS A 195 -6.74 -9.60 -0.13
N VAL A 196 -5.79 -9.87 -1.02
CA VAL A 196 -5.70 -9.17 -2.31
C VAL A 196 -6.94 -9.45 -3.16
N SER A 197 -7.44 -10.69 -3.15
CA SER A 197 -8.68 -11.07 -3.83
C SER A 197 -9.90 -10.35 -3.26
N GLU A 198 -9.98 -10.23 -1.95
CA GLU A 198 -11.03 -9.46 -1.27
C GLU A 198 -10.97 -7.98 -1.68
N ASN A 199 -9.77 -7.40 -1.72
CA ASN A 199 -9.57 -6.02 -2.18
C ASN A 199 -10.00 -5.85 -3.64
N TYR A 200 -9.70 -6.83 -4.49
CA TYR A 200 -10.10 -6.84 -5.89
C TYR A 200 -11.63 -6.80 -6.05
N GLU A 201 -12.33 -7.66 -5.33
CA GLU A 201 -13.80 -7.70 -5.37
C GLU A 201 -14.41 -6.37 -4.92
N LYS A 202 -13.88 -5.79 -3.85
CA LYS A 202 -14.32 -4.46 -3.37
C LYS A 202 -14.05 -3.36 -4.39
N ALA A 203 -12.89 -3.41 -5.06
CA ALA A 203 -12.51 -2.40 -6.04
C ALA A 203 -13.42 -2.41 -7.28
N LEU A 204 -14.01 -3.54 -7.63
CA LEU A 204 -14.92 -3.67 -8.76
C LEU A 204 -16.33 -3.16 -8.47
N LYS A 205 -16.68 -2.98 -7.20
CA LYS A 205 -18.01 -2.49 -6.82
C LYS A 205 -18.11 -0.98 -7.08
N PRO A 206 -19.25 -0.50 -7.62
CA PRO A 206 -19.48 0.94 -7.71
C PRO A 206 -19.57 1.55 -6.30
N HIS A 207 -19.26 2.83 -6.19
CA HIS A 207 -19.38 3.60 -4.95
C HIS A 207 -20.83 3.85 -4.57
#